data_6278ff1b860ed65e13f99f64da7edbd0
#
_entry.id   6278ff1b860ed65e13f99f64da7edbd0
#
_cell.length_a   1.000
_cell.length_b   1.000
_cell.length_c   1.000
_cell.angle_alpha   90.00
_cell.angle_beta   90.00
_cell.angle_gamma   90.00
#
_symmetry.space_group_name_H-M   'P 1'
#
loop_
_entity.id
_entity.type
_entity.pdbx_description
1 polymer ?
#
loop_
_entity_poly.entity_id
_entity_poly.type
_entity_poly.pdbx_seq_one_letter_code
_entity_poly.pdbx_strand_id
1 'polypeptide(L)'
;MQHATHLNAPDDAARRRACRRAWQVGCDAVRMPVRCIGGRPFLSECIMQNNKVVWSEGLFLRPQHLQQQERYLERYVDLRAARLRPHAWGVSELEWEADLLAVGKLGLRRARGVFADGTPFAMPGDDPLPVALEVEPNCRDQIVYLTVPLRVPAQPELGRPESPADQLFRYRVRETESNDASGSTSEAVLMEVGGLSTRLLPHSQSLEGLDRIAVARIIETRADRQVVLDPHFIPSAMVCQAAPRLTMFLTELVGLLHQRGEALASRVTLTDRGGAADIADFLLLQLVNRWQPQMAHWAAAPLAHPEELFRALVALAGELSTFTAAGKRPPAWPAYRHESQQDSFEPVIAALRSSLSAVLEQTATPLPIQARKFGVWVAMVPDPGLLDSAAFVLAAKADMPSEELRRQLPAHAKIGPVEQIRDLVNLQLPGIVATPMPVAPRQIPYHAGYLYFEFDKSAALWRTLKTSGGIAFHFGSEFAGLDLQLWAIRS
;
A
#
# COMPACT_ATOMS: atom_id res chain seq x y z
N MET A 1 -56.31 40.92 -14.96
CA MET A 1 -55.19 41.85 -14.68
C MET A 1 -53.95 41.01 -14.44
N GLN A 2 -53.07 41.04 -15.42
CA GLN A 2 -51.82 40.33 -15.52
C GLN A 2 -50.74 41.05 -14.72
N HIS A 3 -49.97 40.34 -13.90
CA HIS A 3 -48.63 40.79 -13.52
C HIS A 3 -47.63 39.69 -13.83
N ALA A 4 -46.91 39.90 -14.94
CA ALA A 4 -45.74 39.12 -15.30
C ALA A 4 -44.51 39.72 -14.59
N THR A 5 -43.86 38.93 -13.73
CA THR A 5 -42.57 39.26 -13.15
C THR A 5 -41.44 38.83 -14.09
N HIS A 6 -40.73 39.79 -14.66
CA HIS A 6 -39.49 39.59 -15.40
C HIS A 6 -38.38 39.12 -14.44
N LEU A 7 -37.90 37.90 -14.62
CA LEU A 7 -36.63 37.42 -14.05
C LEU A 7 -35.50 37.83 -14.97
N ASN A 8 -34.68 38.79 -14.52
CA ASN A 8 -33.44 39.21 -15.16
C ASN A 8 -32.45 38.03 -15.28
N ALA A 9 -32.06 37.72 -16.50
CA ALA A 9 -30.96 36.81 -16.78
C ALA A 9 -29.63 37.44 -16.33
N PRO A 10 -28.76 36.72 -15.62
CA PRO A 10 -27.48 37.27 -15.18
C PRO A 10 -26.51 37.42 -16.35
N ASP A 11 -25.82 38.55 -16.35
CA ASP A 11 -24.87 39.11 -17.30
C ASP A 11 -23.83 38.06 -17.82
N ASP A 12 -23.91 37.84 -19.13
CA ASP A 12 -23.04 36.91 -19.89
C ASP A 12 -21.56 37.34 -19.89
N ALA A 13 -21.27 38.61 -19.61
CA ALA A 13 -19.94 39.19 -19.52
C ALA A 13 -19.24 38.82 -18.19
N ALA A 14 -19.98 38.62 -17.11
CA ALA A 14 -19.44 38.15 -15.82
C ALA A 14 -19.06 36.67 -15.85
N ARG A 15 -19.85 35.86 -16.58
CA ARG A 15 -19.54 34.42 -16.81
C ARG A 15 -18.31 34.23 -17.69
N ARG A 16 -18.08 35.07 -18.67
CA ARG A 16 -16.88 35.03 -19.53
C ARG A 16 -15.61 35.46 -18.79
N ARG A 17 -15.71 36.32 -17.79
CA ARG A 17 -14.59 36.72 -16.92
C ARG A 17 -14.22 35.64 -15.87
N ALA A 18 -15.20 34.94 -15.34
CA ALA A 18 -14.97 33.80 -14.41
C ALA A 18 -14.28 32.64 -15.14
N CYS A 19 -14.68 32.35 -16.38
CA CYS A 19 -14.05 31.32 -17.18
C CYS A 19 -12.58 31.62 -17.54
N ARG A 20 -12.21 32.90 -17.74
CA ARG A 20 -10.83 33.31 -18.00
C ARG A 20 -9.93 33.27 -16.76
N ARG A 21 -10.46 33.44 -15.53
CA ARG A 21 -9.67 33.36 -14.30
C ARG A 21 -9.44 31.92 -13.85
N ALA A 22 -10.32 30.99 -14.14
CA ALA A 22 -10.13 29.57 -13.88
C ALA A 22 -9.03 28.96 -14.77
N TRP A 23 -8.64 29.62 -15.85
CA TRP A 23 -7.64 29.19 -16.81
C TRP A 23 -6.19 29.56 -16.42
N GLN A 24 -6.01 30.42 -15.41
CA GLN A 24 -4.67 30.90 -14.99
C GLN A 24 -4.07 30.22 -13.76
N VAL A 25 -4.78 29.23 -13.17
CA VAL A 25 -4.28 28.50 -12.02
C VAL A 25 -4.31 27.00 -12.33
N GLY A 26 -3.23 26.51 -12.89
CA GLY A 26 -2.80 25.12 -12.80
C GLY A 26 -3.41 24.13 -13.79
N CYS A 27 -3.08 24.23 -15.08
CA CYS A 27 -3.03 23.08 -15.99
C CYS A 27 -2.00 23.35 -17.09
N ASP A 28 -0.74 23.11 -16.79
CA ASP A 28 0.31 22.89 -17.79
C ASP A 28 0.34 21.40 -18.14
N ALA A 29 -0.65 20.94 -18.88
CA ALA A 29 -0.57 19.71 -19.65
C ALA A 29 -1.65 19.70 -20.72
N VAL A 30 -1.20 19.69 -21.97
CA VAL A 30 -1.97 19.46 -23.21
C VAL A 30 -2.88 20.62 -23.63
N ARG A 31 -2.34 21.53 -24.42
CA ARG A 31 -3.11 22.50 -25.23
C ARG A 31 -3.93 21.79 -26.30
N MET A 32 -5.17 21.46 -26.00
CA MET A 32 -6.19 21.22 -27.02
C MET A 32 -7.20 22.39 -27.01
N PRO A 33 -7.67 22.90 -28.13
CA PRO A 33 -8.62 23.99 -28.16
C PRO A 33 -9.99 23.51 -27.65
N VAL A 34 -10.36 23.98 -26.45
CA VAL A 34 -11.68 23.72 -25.86
C VAL A 34 -12.68 24.71 -26.42
N ARG A 35 -13.65 24.27 -27.21
CA ARG A 35 -14.86 25.06 -27.56
C ARG A 35 -15.94 24.77 -26.53
N CYS A 36 -16.39 25.79 -25.82
CA CYS A 36 -17.55 25.70 -24.93
C CYS A 36 -18.84 25.98 -25.70
N ILE A 37 -19.75 25.02 -25.78
CA ILE A 37 -21.14 25.23 -26.22
C ILE A 37 -22.04 24.80 -25.05
N GLY A 38 -22.85 25.73 -24.53
CA GLY A 38 -23.82 25.44 -23.48
C GLY A 38 -23.26 25.20 -22.07
N GLY A 39 -22.07 25.76 -21.71
CA GLY A 39 -21.54 25.75 -20.34
C GLY A 39 -20.95 24.43 -19.88
N ARG A 40 -20.82 23.41 -20.74
CA ARG A 40 -20.01 22.20 -20.51
C ARG A 40 -18.76 22.28 -21.39
N PRO A 41 -17.57 21.94 -20.86
CA PRO A 41 -16.38 21.80 -21.69
C PRO A 41 -16.62 20.63 -22.65
N PHE A 42 -16.92 20.96 -23.91
CA PHE A 42 -16.75 20.00 -25.00
C PHE A 42 -15.21 19.89 -25.17
N LEU A 43 -14.62 18.84 -24.67
CA LEU A 43 -13.37 18.35 -25.24
C LEU A 43 -13.66 18.20 -26.73
N SER A 44 -12.99 18.99 -27.57
CA SER A 44 -12.89 18.70 -28.98
C SER A 44 -12.24 17.33 -29.05
N GLU A 45 -13.05 16.28 -29.00
CA GLU A 45 -12.62 14.95 -29.37
C GLU A 45 -12.01 15.14 -30.75
N CYS A 46 -10.72 14.89 -30.86
CA CYS A 46 -10.12 14.51 -32.13
C CYS A 46 -10.90 13.28 -32.53
N ILE A 47 -11.93 13.48 -33.36
CA ILE A 47 -12.92 12.46 -33.70
C ILE A 47 -12.18 11.40 -34.52
N MET A 48 -11.59 10.43 -33.84
CA MET A 48 -11.33 9.13 -34.42
C MET A 48 -12.72 8.59 -34.76
N GLN A 49 -13.05 8.55 -36.03
CA GLN A 49 -14.34 8.02 -36.49
C GLN A 49 -14.32 6.52 -36.24
N ASN A 50 -14.77 6.10 -35.05
CA ASN A 50 -14.90 4.68 -34.69
C ASN A 50 -16.27 4.13 -35.09
N ASN A 51 -16.82 4.64 -36.20
CA ASN A 51 -18.11 4.22 -36.70
C ASN A 51 -18.00 2.87 -37.42
N LYS A 52 -19.11 2.12 -37.38
CA LYS A 52 -19.23 0.83 -38.04
C LYS A 52 -19.07 0.94 -39.56
N VAL A 53 -18.33 0.02 -40.18
CA VAL A 53 -18.27 -0.07 -41.64
C VAL A 53 -19.63 -0.51 -42.19
N VAL A 54 -20.08 0.15 -43.27
CA VAL A 54 -21.27 -0.25 -44.00
C VAL A 54 -20.86 -1.18 -45.11
N TRP A 55 -21.26 -2.45 -45.00
CA TRP A 55 -20.98 -3.49 -45.99
C TRP A 55 -22.10 -3.52 -47.01
N SER A 56 -21.81 -3.11 -48.25
CA SER A 56 -22.76 -3.07 -49.34
C SER A 56 -22.33 -4.04 -50.43
N GLU A 57 -23.29 -4.63 -51.16
CA GLU A 57 -23.01 -5.43 -52.33
C GLU A 57 -22.22 -4.65 -53.39
N GLY A 58 -21.20 -5.24 -53.96
CA GLY A 58 -20.31 -4.59 -54.92
C GLY A 58 -19.22 -3.69 -54.34
N LEU A 59 -19.09 -3.62 -53.00
CA LEU A 59 -18.02 -2.87 -52.34
C LEU A 59 -16.65 -3.45 -52.72
N PHE A 60 -15.79 -2.58 -53.29
CA PHE A 60 -14.38 -2.95 -53.49
C PHE A 60 -13.61 -2.90 -52.18
N LEU A 61 -13.18 -4.06 -51.66
CA LEU A 61 -12.50 -4.19 -50.40
C LEU A 61 -11.13 -3.49 -50.43
N ARG A 62 -10.86 -2.65 -49.45
CA ARG A 62 -9.58 -1.97 -49.22
C ARG A 62 -9.12 -2.19 -47.77
N PRO A 63 -7.80 -2.12 -47.48
CA PRO A 63 -7.29 -2.27 -46.10
C PRO A 63 -7.98 -1.37 -45.09
N GLN A 64 -8.35 -0.15 -45.50
CA GLN A 64 -9.04 0.83 -44.61
C GLN A 64 -10.39 0.33 -44.09
N HIS A 65 -11.09 -0.54 -44.83
CA HIS A 65 -12.36 -1.10 -44.36
C HIS A 65 -12.11 -2.08 -43.21
N LEU A 66 -11.07 -2.90 -43.27
CA LEU A 66 -10.70 -3.86 -42.23
C LEU A 66 -10.19 -3.09 -41.01
N GLN A 67 -9.29 -2.12 -41.19
CA GLN A 67 -8.78 -1.27 -40.10
C GLN A 67 -9.91 -0.49 -39.41
N GLN A 68 -10.91 0.01 -40.15
CA GLN A 68 -12.05 0.69 -39.56
C GLN A 68 -12.95 -0.28 -38.79
N GLN A 69 -13.15 -1.49 -39.29
CA GLN A 69 -13.90 -2.53 -38.58
C GLN A 69 -13.21 -2.92 -37.27
N GLU A 70 -11.90 -3.04 -37.28
CA GLU A 70 -11.06 -3.30 -36.10
C GLU A 70 -11.19 -2.20 -35.05
N ARG A 71 -10.99 -0.94 -35.44
CA ARG A 71 -11.20 0.23 -34.54
C ARG A 71 -12.60 0.29 -33.94
N TYR A 72 -13.62 -0.05 -34.72
CA TYR A 72 -15.00 -0.11 -34.23
C TYR A 72 -15.14 -1.20 -33.15
N LEU A 73 -14.58 -2.39 -33.36
CA LEU A 73 -14.65 -3.49 -32.39
C LEU A 73 -13.86 -3.19 -31.13
N GLU A 74 -12.66 -2.65 -31.23
CA GLU A 74 -11.85 -2.22 -30.08
C GLU A 74 -12.62 -1.20 -29.23
N ARG A 75 -13.17 -0.17 -29.89
CA ARG A 75 -13.95 0.85 -29.19
C ARG A 75 -15.24 0.31 -28.59
N TYR A 76 -15.88 -0.63 -29.25
CA TYR A 76 -17.08 -1.28 -28.73
C TYR A 76 -16.79 -2.07 -27.45
N VAL A 77 -15.69 -2.84 -27.45
CA VAL A 77 -15.26 -3.61 -26.26
C VAL A 77 -14.87 -2.67 -25.11
N ASP A 78 -14.05 -1.66 -25.40
CA ASP A 78 -13.60 -0.67 -24.40
C ASP A 78 -14.80 0.04 -23.72
N LEU A 79 -15.74 0.56 -24.50
CA LEU A 79 -16.92 1.22 -23.95
C LEU A 79 -17.78 0.30 -23.08
N ARG A 80 -17.87 -0.98 -23.43
CA ARG A 80 -18.59 -1.96 -22.61
C ARG A 80 -17.86 -2.26 -21.32
N ALA A 81 -16.53 -2.50 -21.39
CA ALA A 81 -15.70 -2.78 -20.21
C ALA A 81 -15.70 -1.61 -19.22
N ALA A 82 -15.50 -0.38 -19.73
CA ALA A 82 -15.49 0.84 -18.91
C ALA A 82 -16.84 1.13 -18.22
N ARG A 83 -17.96 0.59 -18.73
CA ARG A 83 -19.29 0.73 -18.08
C ARG A 83 -19.57 -0.37 -17.05
N LEU A 84 -18.92 -1.52 -17.17
CA LEU A 84 -19.08 -2.62 -16.22
C LEU A 84 -18.27 -2.38 -14.95
N ARG A 85 -17.07 -1.80 -15.09
CA ARG A 85 -16.18 -1.52 -13.95
C ARG A 85 -15.43 -0.21 -14.17
N PRO A 86 -15.46 0.73 -13.21
CA PRO A 86 -14.57 1.89 -13.24
C PRO A 86 -13.12 1.42 -13.11
N HIS A 87 -12.20 2.16 -13.70
CA HIS A 87 -10.77 1.85 -13.65
C HIS A 87 -10.41 0.45 -14.19
N ALA A 88 -11.04 0.03 -15.31
CA ALA A 88 -10.76 -1.25 -15.97
C ALA A 88 -9.45 -1.21 -16.78
N TRP A 89 -8.37 -0.66 -16.19
CA TRP A 89 -7.04 -0.53 -16.79
C TRP A 89 -5.96 -0.70 -15.71
N GLY A 90 -4.71 -0.85 -16.13
CA GLY A 90 -3.59 -1.10 -15.23
C GLY A 90 -2.95 -2.47 -15.45
N VAL A 91 -2.03 -2.86 -14.58
CA VAL A 91 -1.38 -4.17 -14.63
C VAL A 91 -2.21 -5.23 -13.91
N SER A 92 -2.31 -6.41 -14.53
CA SER A 92 -2.86 -7.63 -13.91
C SER A 92 -1.78 -8.64 -13.51
N GLU A 93 -0.60 -8.54 -14.13
CA GLU A 93 0.59 -9.33 -13.84
C GLU A 93 1.82 -8.46 -14.07
N LEU A 94 2.81 -8.51 -13.17
CA LEU A 94 4.04 -7.72 -13.27
C LEU A 94 5.19 -8.46 -12.60
N GLU A 95 6.17 -8.88 -13.41
CA GLU A 95 7.38 -9.55 -12.94
C GLU A 95 8.63 -8.85 -13.49
N TRP A 96 9.59 -8.57 -12.61
CA TRP A 96 10.85 -7.94 -12.95
C TRP A 96 11.95 -8.99 -13.17
N GLU A 97 12.89 -8.68 -14.07
CA GLU A 97 14.07 -9.51 -14.27
C GLU A 97 15.14 -9.12 -13.23
N ALA A 98 15.32 -9.97 -12.23
CA ALA A 98 16.17 -9.69 -11.08
C ALA A 98 17.65 -9.51 -11.45
N ASP A 99 18.13 -10.26 -12.45
CA ASP A 99 19.53 -10.20 -12.87
C ASP A 99 19.89 -8.86 -13.51
N LEU A 100 18.93 -8.21 -14.17
CA LEU A 100 19.12 -6.88 -14.75
C LEU A 100 19.24 -5.79 -13.69
N LEU A 101 18.53 -5.92 -12.57
CA LEU A 101 18.64 -4.96 -11.45
C LEU A 101 20.05 -4.92 -10.87
N ALA A 102 20.74 -6.05 -10.82
CA ALA A 102 22.11 -6.15 -10.31
C ALA A 102 23.14 -5.42 -11.19
N VAL A 103 22.84 -5.21 -12.48
CA VAL A 103 23.74 -4.58 -13.45
C VAL A 103 23.31 -3.16 -13.86
N GLY A 104 22.43 -2.53 -13.10
CA GLY A 104 22.01 -1.15 -13.35
C GLY A 104 20.92 -0.98 -14.38
N LYS A 105 20.17 -2.05 -14.69
CA LYS A 105 19.10 -2.03 -15.68
C LYS A 105 17.77 -2.45 -15.04
N LEU A 106 16.67 -1.89 -15.52
CA LEU A 106 15.32 -2.29 -15.15
C LEU A 106 14.65 -2.92 -16.36
N GLY A 107 14.34 -4.21 -16.28
CA GLY A 107 13.69 -4.98 -17.36
C GLY A 107 12.55 -5.81 -16.83
N LEU A 108 11.54 -5.99 -17.67
CA LEU A 108 10.40 -6.85 -17.38
C LEU A 108 10.71 -8.29 -17.82
N ARG A 109 10.31 -9.23 -16.98
CA ARG A 109 10.24 -10.65 -17.32
C ARG A 109 8.87 -11.00 -17.87
N ARG A 110 7.82 -10.42 -17.28
CA ARG A 110 6.43 -10.60 -17.69
C ARG A 110 5.60 -9.39 -17.29
N ALA A 111 4.66 -9.01 -18.12
CA ALA A 111 3.65 -8.02 -17.82
C ALA A 111 2.37 -8.27 -18.61
N ARG A 112 1.23 -8.15 -17.94
CA ARG A 112 -0.10 -8.20 -18.53
C ARG A 112 -0.97 -7.10 -17.99
N GLY A 113 -1.87 -6.61 -18.80
CA GLY A 113 -2.79 -5.56 -18.35
C GLY A 113 -3.52 -4.90 -19.50
N VAL A 114 -4.04 -3.71 -19.21
CA VAL A 114 -4.75 -2.85 -20.15
C VAL A 114 -4.29 -1.43 -19.92
N PHE A 115 -3.91 -0.71 -20.98
CA PHE A 115 -3.62 0.71 -20.92
C PHE A 115 -4.89 1.55 -20.68
N ALA A 116 -4.75 2.80 -20.25
CA ALA A 116 -5.89 3.66 -19.93
C ALA A 116 -6.77 3.97 -21.16
N ASP A 117 -6.22 3.86 -22.36
CA ASP A 117 -6.95 3.98 -23.64
C ASP A 117 -7.71 2.71 -24.05
N GLY A 118 -7.69 1.66 -23.21
CA GLY A 118 -8.39 0.38 -23.43
C GLY A 118 -7.56 -0.67 -24.20
N THR A 119 -6.29 -0.39 -24.53
CA THR A 119 -5.44 -1.36 -25.26
C THR A 119 -4.91 -2.43 -24.33
N PRO A 120 -5.23 -3.72 -24.56
CA PRO A 120 -4.66 -4.82 -23.80
C PRO A 120 -3.21 -5.08 -24.21
N PHE A 121 -2.42 -5.65 -23.29
CA PHE A 121 -1.07 -6.13 -23.55
C PHE A 121 -0.76 -7.41 -22.77
N ALA A 122 0.04 -8.28 -23.36
CA ALA A 122 0.50 -9.53 -22.75
C ALA A 122 1.93 -9.85 -23.20
N MET A 123 2.89 -9.55 -22.36
CA MET A 123 4.33 -9.71 -22.64
C MET A 123 4.91 -10.88 -21.84
N PRO A 124 5.75 -11.73 -22.43
CA PRO A 124 6.24 -11.76 -23.81
C PRO A 124 5.32 -12.52 -24.79
N GLY A 125 4.11 -12.93 -24.38
CA GLY A 125 3.24 -13.81 -25.18
C GLY A 125 2.82 -13.20 -26.52
N ASP A 126 1.96 -12.19 -26.47
CA ASP A 126 1.41 -11.54 -27.66
C ASP A 126 2.27 -10.36 -28.13
N ASP A 127 2.84 -9.62 -27.16
CA ASP A 127 3.65 -8.45 -27.41
C ASP A 127 5.12 -8.64 -27.01
N PRO A 128 6.06 -7.94 -27.68
CA PRO A 128 7.46 -7.97 -27.30
C PRO A 128 7.66 -7.26 -25.95
N LEU A 129 8.61 -7.77 -25.16
CA LEU A 129 9.08 -7.05 -23.98
C LEU A 129 9.72 -5.71 -24.38
N PRO A 130 9.50 -4.64 -23.61
CA PRO A 130 10.22 -3.39 -23.80
C PRO A 130 11.73 -3.59 -23.58
N VAL A 131 12.54 -2.78 -24.27
CA VAL A 131 13.98 -2.75 -24.02
C VAL A 131 14.22 -2.35 -22.54
N ALA A 132 15.13 -3.06 -21.90
CA ALA A 132 15.47 -2.77 -20.51
C ALA A 132 15.96 -1.31 -20.37
N LEU A 133 15.40 -0.59 -19.40
CA LEU A 133 15.78 0.78 -19.08
C LEU A 133 17.16 0.77 -18.41
N GLU A 134 18.12 1.49 -18.97
CA GLU A 134 19.37 1.79 -18.28
C GLU A 134 19.11 2.89 -17.23
N VAL A 135 19.35 2.55 -15.95
CA VAL A 135 19.14 3.47 -14.85
C VAL A 135 20.40 4.27 -14.62
N GLU A 136 20.26 5.60 -14.56
CA GLU A 136 21.41 6.49 -14.35
C GLU A 136 22.09 6.22 -13.00
N PRO A 137 23.43 6.31 -12.95
CA PRO A 137 24.16 6.35 -11.69
C PRO A 137 23.65 7.51 -10.83
N ASN A 138 23.43 7.26 -9.53
CA ASN A 138 22.85 8.23 -8.58
C ASN A 138 21.35 8.57 -8.80
N CYS A 139 20.63 7.78 -9.57
CA CYS A 139 19.18 7.87 -9.66
C CYS A 139 18.58 7.70 -8.26
N ARG A 140 17.68 8.61 -7.85
CA ARG A 140 16.96 8.55 -6.57
C ARG A 140 15.52 8.94 -6.76
N ASP A 141 14.64 8.22 -6.06
CA ASP A 141 13.22 8.53 -5.94
C ASP A 141 12.53 8.81 -7.29
N GLN A 142 12.62 7.84 -8.22
CA GLN A 142 12.04 7.95 -9.55
C GLN A 142 10.93 6.93 -9.77
N ILE A 143 9.75 7.40 -10.17
CA ILE A 143 8.68 6.53 -10.67
C ILE A 143 8.99 6.13 -12.11
N VAL A 144 8.86 4.85 -12.41
CA VAL A 144 9.00 4.30 -13.77
C VAL A 144 7.63 3.92 -14.31
N TYR A 145 7.39 4.30 -15.55
CA TYR A 145 6.16 4.02 -16.27
C TYR A 145 6.40 3.01 -17.40
N LEU A 146 5.48 2.08 -17.54
CA LEU A 146 5.28 1.35 -18.79
C LEU A 146 4.45 2.23 -19.71
N THR A 147 4.95 2.53 -20.89
CA THR A 147 4.34 3.50 -21.81
C THR A 147 4.07 2.90 -23.17
N VAL A 148 3.06 3.44 -23.88
CA VAL A 148 2.76 3.13 -25.27
C VAL A 148 2.39 4.43 -25.99
N PRO A 149 2.77 4.65 -27.26
CA PRO A 149 2.37 5.85 -28.00
C PRO A 149 0.84 5.96 -28.13
N LEU A 150 0.31 7.17 -27.90
CA LEU A 150 -1.10 7.47 -28.12
C LEU A 150 -1.44 7.34 -29.60
N ARG A 151 -2.67 6.95 -29.88
CA ARG A 151 -3.21 7.01 -31.25
C ARG A 151 -3.47 8.44 -31.66
N VAL A 152 -2.84 8.88 -32.74
CA VAL A 152 -3.04 10.22 -33.29
C VAL A 152 -3.76 10.09 -34.64
N PRO A 153 -4.92 10.73 -34.82
CA PRO A 153 -5.66 10.68 -36.09
C PRO A 153 -4.79 11.13 -37.27
N ALA A 154 -4.93 10.43 -38.41
CA ALA A 154 -4.19 10.68 -39.63
C ALA A 154 -2.67 10.49 -39.56
N GLN A 155 -2.14 9.92 -38.49
CA GLN A 155 -0.74 9.50 -38.42
C GLN A 155 -0.62 7.98 -38.60
N PRO A 156 0.48 7.47 -39.19
CA PRO A 156 0.75 6.05 -39.28
C PRO A 156 0.92 5.45 -37.87
N GLU A 157 0.21 4.35 -37.58
CA GLU A 157 0.36 3.61 -36.32
C GLU A 157 1.47 2.56 -36.39
N LEU A 158 1.87 2.11 -37.59
CA LEU A 158 2.78 1.02 -37.84
C LEU A 158 4.16 1.53 -38.23
N GLY A 159 5.17 1.18 -37.47
CA GLY A 159 6.60 1.44 -37.78
C GLY A 159 7.26 0.20 -38.35
N ARG A 160 7.96 0.35 -39.45
CA ARG A 160 8.79 -0.67 -40.09
C ARG A 160 10.25 -0.51 -39.69
N PRO A 161 11.12 -1.52 -39.94
CA PRO A 161 12.55 -1.42 -39.60
C PRO A 161 13.26 -0.19 -40.19
N GLU A 162 12.83 0.25 -41.36
CA GLU A 162 13.35 1.41 -42.09
C GLU A 162 12.71 2.76 -41.66
N SER A 163 11.72 2.72 -40.79
CA SER A 163 11.07 3.94 -40.29
C SER A 163 12.02 4.76 -39.42
N PRO A 164 11.88 6.12 -39.40
CA PRO A 164 12.70 6.99 -38.57
C PRO A 164 12.68 6.59 -37.10
N ALA A 165 13.85 6.53 -36.47
CA ALA A 165 13.98 6.07 -35.08
C ALA A 165 13.37 7.06 -34.04
N ASP A 166 13.28 8.33 -34.39
CA ASP A 166 12.72 9.43 -33.59
C ASP A 166 11.18 9.49 -33.65
N GLN A 167 10.58 8.83 -34.63
CA GLN A 167 9.12 8.79 -34.76
C GLN A 167 8.50 7.77 -33.81
N LEU A 168 7.45 8.19 -33.11
CA LEU A 168 6.68 7.33 -32.22
C LEU A 168 5.62 6.57 -33.03
N PHE A 169 5.84 5.28 -33.21
CA PHE A 169 4.84 4.36 -33.75
C PHE A 169 4.24 3.52 -32.63
N ARG A 170 2.93 3.29 -32.70
CA ARG A 170 2.22 2.50 -31.71
C ARG A 170 2.56 1.03 -31.79
N TYR A 171 2.73 0.51 -33.01
CA TYR A 171 3.09 -0.87 -33.30
C TYR A 171 4.38 -0.93 -34.11
N ARG A 172 5.17 -1.97 -33.88
CA ARG A 172 6.28 -2.34 -34.74
C ARG A 172 5.93 -3.58 -35.52
N VAL A 173 6.12 -3.50 -36.83
CA VAL A 173 5.88 -4.63 -37.76
C VAL A 173 6.93 -5.71 -37.50
N ARG A 174 6.45 -6.92 -37.35
CA ARG A 174 7.25 -8.16 -37.31
C ARG A 174 6.63 -9.23 -38.18
N GLU A 175 7.44 -10.15 -38.72
CA GLU A 175 6.97 -11.30 -39.44
C GLU A 175 6.67 -12.45 -38.46
N THR A 176 5.58 -13.16 -38.72
CA THR A 176 5.20 -14.38 -37.99
C THR A 176 4.64 -15.40 -38.96
N GLU A 177 4.88 -16.68 -38.69
CA GLU A 177 4.29 -17.78 -39.44
C GLU A 177 2.90 -18.09 -38.83
N SER A 178 1.92 -18.24 -39.69
CA SER A 178 0.56 -18.62 -39.34
C SER A 178 0.08 -19.79 -40.17
N ASN A 179 -0.46 -20.79 -39.50
CA ASN A 179 -1.05 -21.95 -40.13
C ASN A 179 -2.54 -21.74 -40.43
N ASP A 180 -3.03 -22.30 -41.50
CA ASP A 180 -4.47 -22.35 -41.80
C ASP A 180 -5.16 -23.32 -40.81
N ALA A 181 -5.98 -22.76 -39.92
CA ALA A 181 -6.74 -23.53 -38.95
C ALA A 181 -7.89 -24.35 -39.55
N SER A 182 -8.28 -24.07 -40.80
CA SER A 182 -9.36 -24.76 -41.53
C SER A 182 -8.87 -25.92 -42.42
N GLY A 183 -7.56 -25.97 -42.72
CA GLY A 183 -6.95 -26.92 -43.63
C GLY A 183 -6.32 -28.13 -42.97
N SER A 184 -6.29 -29.25 -43.71
CA SER A 184 -5.55 -30.46 -43.31
C SER A 184 -4.07 -30.44 -43.72
N THR A 185 -3.65 -29.48 -44.50
CA THR A 185 -2.27 -29.23 -44.92
C THR A 185 -1.74 -28.04 -44.17
N SER A 186 -0.75 -28.25 -43.29
CA SER A 186 -0.15 -27.18 -42.50
C SER A 186 0.94 -26.46 -43.31
N GLU A 187 0.59 -25.77 -44.39
CA GLU A 187 1.50 -24.78 -44.96
C GLU A 187 1.40 -23.49 -44.11
N ALA A 188 2.49 -23.20 -43.43
CA ALA A 188 2.62 -21.94 -42.72
C ALA A 188 2.77 -20.79 -43.72
N VAL A 189 1.99 -19.75 -43.58
CA VAL A 189 2.10 -18.53 -44.38
C VAL A 189 2.78 -17.45 -43.50
N LEU A 190 3.81 -16.84 -44.07
CA LEU A 190 4.47 -15.71 -43.45
C LEU A 190 3.57 -14.47 -43.56
N MET A 191 3.23 -13.86 -42.43
CA MET A 191 2.44 -12.65 -42.39
C MET A 191 3.07 -11.58 -41.49
N GLU A 192 2.84 -10.33 -41.84
CA GLU A 192 3.23 -9.20 -41.01
C GLU A 192 2.19 -8.95 -39.90
N VAL A 193 2.65 -8.88 -38.66
CA VAL A 193 1.84 -8.52 -37.48
C VAL A 193 2.44 -7.32 -36.75
N GLY A 194 1.59 -6.54 -36.08
CA GLY A 194 2.02 -5.40 -35.26
C GLY A 194 2.15 -5.78 -33.79
N GLY A 195 3.36 -5.78 -33.22
CA GLY A 195 3.55 -5.85 -31.78
C GLY A 195 3.57 -4.45 -31.14
N LEU A 196 3.01 -4.28 -29.96
CA LEU A 196 2.99 -2.98 -29.24
C LEU A 196 4.42 -2.44 -29.03
N SER A 197 4.61 -1.16 -29.31
CA SER A 197 5.88 -0.45 -29.12
C SER A 197 5.98 0.14 -27.70
N THR A 198 6.06 -0.74 -26.71
CA THR A 198 6.12 -0.33 -25.32
C THR A 198 7.53 0.09 -24.91
N ARG A 199 7.62 1.00 -23.93
CA ARG A 199 8.88 1.48 -23.34
C ARG A 199 8.77 1.61 -21.84
N LEU A 200 9.88 1.41 -21.14
CA LEU A 200 10.04 1.78 -19.73
C LEU A 200 10.68 3.17 -19.67
N LEU A 201 9.99 4.15 -19.08
CA LEU A 201 10.46 5.52 -18.97
C LEU A 201 10.37 6.01 -17.52
N PRO A 202 11.43 6.65 -16.99
CA PRO A 202 11.35 7.30 -15.69
C PRO A 202 10.57 8.62 -15.80
N HIS A 203 10.00 9.08 -14.69
CA HIS A 203 9.24 10.34 -14.62
C HIS A 203 10.04 11.57 -15.07
N SER A 204 11.35 11.53 -14.96
CA SER A 204 12.26 12.60 -15.41
C SER A 204 12.31 12.81 -16.92
N GLN A 205 11.85 11.83 -17.72
CA GLN A 205 11.81 11.92 -19.17
C GLN A 205 10.44 12.44 -19.64
N SER A 206 10.39 12.98 -20.87
CA SER A 206 9.15 13.45 -21.47
C SER A 206 8.19 12.28 -21.72
N LEU A 207 6.97 12.42 -21.22
CA LEU A 207 5.86 11.48 -21.39
C LEU A 207 4.79 12.02 -22.34
N GLU A 208 5.11 13.07 -23.09
CA GLU A 208 4.16 13.68 -24.05
C GLU A 208 3.88 12.72 -25.21
N GLY A 209 2.61 12.61 -25.58
CA GLY A 209 2.18 11.69 -26.65
C GLY A 209 2.16 10.21 -26.27
N LEU A 210 2.33 9.90 -24.97
CA LEU A 210 2.33 8.52 -24.46
C LEU A 210 1.19 8.28 -23.48
N ASP A 211 0.52 7.16 -23.58
CA ASP A 211 -0.25 6.58 -22.48
C ASP A 211 0.70 5.84 -21.54
N ARG A 212 0.36 5.78 -20.23
CA ARG A 212 1.31 5.33 -19.21
C ARG A 212 0.65 4.64 -18.04
N ILE A 213 1.34 3.64 -17.51
CA ILE A 213 0.99 2.92 -16.27
C ILE A 213 2.18 3.02 -15.33
N ALA A 214 2.01 3.52 -14.11
CA ALA A 214 3.06 3.52 -13.09
C ALA A 214 3.32 2.07 -12.65
N VAL A 215 4.55 1.56 -12.84
CA VAL A 215 4.87 0.14 -12.62
C VAL A 215 5.90 -0.09 -11.53
N ALA A 216 6.81 0.86 -11.28
CA ALA A 216 7.80 0.75 -10.22
C ALA A 216 8.21 2.13 -9.69
N ARG A 217 8.84 2.12 -8.50
CA ARG A 217 9.57 3.27 -7.95
C ARG A 217 10.99 2.83 -7.64
N ILE A 218 11.97 3.52 -8.20
CA ILE A 218 13.37 3.34 -7.88
C ILE A 218 13.68 4.18 -6.64
N ILE A 219 14.12 3.54 -5.56
CA ILE A 219 14.60 4.24 -4.37
C ILE A 219 15.95 4.90 -4.67
N GLU A 220 16.90 4.08 -5.14
CA GLU A 220 18.26 4.52 -5.46
C GLU A 220 18.97 3.55 -6.40
N THR A 221 20.02 4.03 -7.02
CA THR A 221 21.06 3.22 -7.66
C THR A 221 22.30 3.22 -6.74
N ARG A 222 22.71 2.05 -6.29
CA ARG A 222 23.89 1.88 -5.41
C ARG A 222 25.21 2.12 -6.15
N ALA A 223 26.30 2.26 -5.41
CA ALA A 223 27.64 2.47 -5.96
C ALA A 223 28.11 1.31 -6.86
N ASP A 224 27.65 0.08 -6.60
CA ASP A 224 27.88 -1.12 -7.42
C ASP A 224 26.95 -1.21 -8.64
N ARG A 225 26.18 -0.17 -8.93
CA ARG A 225 25.16 -0.05 -9.96
C ARG A 225 23.88 -0.86 -9.72
N GLN A 226 23.74 -1.54 -8.58
CA GLN A 226 22.49 -2.24 -8.26
C GLN A 226 21.33 -1.24 -8.15
N VAL A 227 20.24 -1.49 -8.87
CA VAL A 227 18.98 -0.74 -8.78
C VAL A 227 18.14 -1.29 -7.65
N VAL A 228 17.75 -0.42 -6.71
CA VAL A 228 16.89 -0.78 -5.58
C VAL A 228 15.48 -0.26 -5.85
N LEU A 229 14.54 -1.19 -6.01
CA LEU A 229 13.12 -0.86 -6.16
C LEU A 229 12.47 -0.71 -4.78
N ASP A 230 11.45 0.15 -4.69
CA ASP A 230 10.63 0.29 -3.50
C ASP A 230 9.71 -0.94 -3.34
N PRO A 231 9.90 -1.80 -2.33
CA PRO A 231 9.06 -2.96 -2.11
C PRO A 231 7.65 -2.58 -1.61
N HIS A 232 7.46 -1.32 -1.23
CA HIS A 232 6.18 -0.79 -0.78
C HIS A 232 5.41 -0.07 -1.88
N PHE A 233 6.00 0.07 -3.07
CA PHE A 233 5.33 0.70 -4.19
C PHE A 233 4.09 -0.10 -4.61
N ILE A 234 2.98 0.61 -4.82
CA ILE A 234 1.74 0.05 -5.34
C ILE A 234 1.59 0.55 -6.78
N PRO A 235 1.78 -0.31 -7.80
CA PRO A 235 1.59 0.09 -9.20
C PRO A 235 0.14 0.42 -9.49
N SER A 236 -0.14 1.06 -10.63
CA SER A 236 -1.52 1.18 -11.13
C SER A 236 -2.01 -0.21 -11.56
N ALA A 237 -2.50 -0.98 -10.59
CA ALA A 237 -2.93 -2.36 -10.76
C ALA A 237 -4.45 -2.44 -10.95
N MET A 238 -4.92 -3.33 -11.81
CA MET A 238 -6.33 -3.68 -11.94
C MET A 238 -6.73 -4.90 -11.11
N VAL A 239 -5.76 -5.61 -10.53
CA VAL A 239 -5.97 -6.70 -9.56
C VAL A 239 -4.98 -6.56 -8.41
N CYS A 240 -5.43 -6.84 -7.19
CA CYS A 240 -4.60 -6.71 -5.98
C CYS A 240 -3.35 -7.60 -6.01
N GLN A 241 -3.42 -8.74 -6.68
CA GLN A 241 -2.29 -9.68 -6.79
C GLN A 241 -1.11 -9.14 -7.61
N ALA A 242 -1.37 -8.20 -8.53
CA ALA A 242 -0.29 -7.53 -9.26
C ALA A 242 0.48 -6.50 -8.41
N ALA A 243 0.03 -6.26 -7.17
CA ALA A 243 0.64 -5.34 -6.21
C ALA A 243 1.06 -6.11 -4.93
N PRO A 244 2.30 -6.62 -4.84
CA PRO A 244 2.76 -7.41 -3.69
C PRO A 244 2.55 -6.71 -2.34
N ARG A 245 2.66 -5.40 -2.30
CA ARG A 245 2.37 -4.58 -1.11
C ARG A 245 0.95 -4.79 -0.57
N LEU A 246 -0.04 -4.86 -1.46
CA LEU A 246 -1.45 -5.06 -1.07
C LEU A 246 -1.69 -6.48 -0.58
N THR A 247 -1.13 -7.49 -1.24
CA THR A 247 -1.30 -8.90 -0.84
C THR A 247 -0.61 -9.19 0.50
N MET A 248 0.59 -8.65 0.72
CA MET A 248 1.28 -8.75 2.01
C MET A 248 0.50 -8.06 3.12
N PHE A 249 -0.03 -6.86 2.86
CA PHE A 249 -0.84 -6.13 3.84
C PHE A 249 -2.15 -6.87 4.16
N LEU A 250 -2.83 -7.44 3.17
CA LEU A 250 -4.03 -8.25 3.42
C LEU A 250 -3.74 -9.44 4.33
N THR A 251 -2.64 -10.15 4.10
CA THR A 251 -2.21 -11.27 4.94
C THR A 251 -1.91 -10.82 6.37
N GLU A 252 -1.19 -9.71 6.52
CA GLU A 252 -0.93 -9.07 7.82
C GLU A 252 -2.23 -8.68 8.53
N LEU A 253 -3.16 -8.03 7.82
CA LEU A 253 -4.42 -7.55 8.35
C LEU A 253 -5.32 -8.71 8.84
N VAL A 254 -5.39 -9.81 8.07
CA VAL A 254 -6.12 -11.03 8.49
C VAL A 254 -5.54 -11.58 9.78
N GLY A 255 -4.21 -11.65 9.89
CA GLY A 255 -3.52 -12.08 11.10
C GLY A 255 -3.80 -11.18 12.31
N LEU A 256 -3.75 -9.86 12.12
CA LEU A 256 -4.04 -8.89 13.18
C LEU A 256 -5.51 -8.98 13.66
N LEU A 257 -6.45 -9.10 12.73
CA LEU A 257 -7.86 -9.26 13.05
C LEU A 257 -8.13 -10.57 13.78
N HIS A 258 -7.53 -11.69 13.34
CA HIS A 258 -7.64 -12.98 14.01
C HIS A 258 -7.14 -12.91 15.45
N GLN A 259 -5.91 -12.43 15.65
CA GLN A 259 -5.32 -12.29 16.97
C GLN A 259 -6.17 -11.41 17.89
N ARG A 260 -6.74 -10.33 17.32
CA ARG A 260 -7.63 -9.44 18.06
C ARG A 260 -8.94 -10.12 18.44
N GLY A 261 -9.53 -10.90 17.52
CA GLY A 261 -10.75 -11.65 17.75
C GLY A 261 -10.61 -12.65 18.90
N GLU A 262 -9.55 -13.43 18.92
CA GLU A 262 -9.24 -14.38 19.99
C GLU A 262 -9.07 -13.69 21.36
N ALA A 263 -8.33 -12.58 21.38
CA ALA A 263 -8.12 -11.81 22.62
C ALA A 263 -9.42 -11.20 23.18
N LEU A 264 -10.30 -10.73 22.31
CA LEU A 264 -11.61 -10.18 22.70
C LEU A 264 -12.57 -11.27 23.13
N ALA A 265 -12.64 -12.38 22.40
CA ALA A 265 -13.52 -13.51 22.71
C ALA A 265 -13.22 -14.10 24.10
N SER A 266 -11.93 -14.28 24.42
CA SER A 266 -11.51 -14.76 25.73
C SER A 266 -11.91 -13.82 26.87
N ARG A 267 -11.89 -12.50 26.68
CA ARG A 267 -12.31 -11.51 27.67
C ARG A 267 -13.84 -11.50 27.88
N VAL A 268 -14.58 -11.46 26.79
CA VAL A 268 -16.06 -11.43 26.82
C VAL A 268 -16.62 -12.67 27.52
N THR A 269 -16.00 -13.85 27.38
CA THR A 269 -16.43 -15.08 28.04
C THR A 269 -16.10 -15.14 29.53
N LEU A 270 -15.14 -14.38 30.02
CA LEU A 270 -14.69 -14.38 31.44
C LEU A 270 -15.42 -13.38 32.31
N THR A 271 -16.16 -12.42 31.72
CA THR A 271 -16.82 -11.34 32.48
C THR A 271 -18.30 -11.65 32.74
N ASP A 272 -18.61 -12.14 33.95
CA ASP A 272 -19.98 -12.25 34.51
C ASP A 272 -20.55 -10.89 35.00
N ARG A 273 -19.85 -9.76 34.76
CA ARG A 273 -20.19 -8.44 35.28
C ARG A 273 -20.40 -7.45 34.15
N GLY A 274 -21.67 -7.16 33.83
CA GLY A 274 -22.06 -6.19 32.80
C GLY A 274 -21.63 -4.74 33.13
N GLY A 275 -20.50 -4.32 32.58
CA GLY A 275 -20.02 -2.95 32.64
C GLY A 275 -19.96 -2.28 31.25
N ALA A 276 -19.82 -0.95 31.19
CA ALA A 276 -19.67 -0.21 29.92
C ALA A 276 -18.46 -0.66 29.10
N ALA A 277 -17.39 -1.13 29.74
CA ALA A 277 -16.22 -1.70 29.09
C ALA A 277 -16.54 -3.02 28.38
N ASP A 278 -17.37 -3.87 28.96
CA ASP A 278 -17.79 -5.15 28.37
C ASP A 278 -18.63 -4.94 27.09
N ILE A 279 -19.47 -3.89 27.08
CA ILE A 279 -20.23 -3.50 25.88
C ILE A 279 -19.29 -3.05 24.76
N ALA A 280 -18.25 -2.27 25.06
CA ALA A 280 -17.29 -1.81 24.09
C ALA A 280 -16.48 -2.98 23.50
N ASP A 281 -16.03 -3.92 24.34
CA ASP A 281 -15.31 -5.13 23.91
C ASP A 281 -16.20 -6.02 23.05
N PHE A 282 -17.48 -6.18 23.40
CA PHE A 282 -18.44 -6.95 22.61
C PHE A 282 -18.70 -6.32 21.23
N LEU A 283 -18.88 -4.99 21.17
CA LEU A 283 -19.06 -4.29 19.89
C LEU A 283 -17.80 -4.37 19.02
N LEU A 284 -16.63 -4.29 19.63
CA LEU A 284 -15.36 -4.44 18.92
C LEU A 284 -15.18 -5.88 18.42
N LEU A 285 -15.55 -6.89 19.21
CA LEU A 285 -15.56 -8.29 18.78
C LEU A 285 -16.53 -8.50 17.61
N GLN A 286 -17.71 -7.92 17.66
CA GLN A 286 -18.67 -7.97 16.56
C GLN A 286 -18.09 -7.37 15.28
N LEU A 287 -17.38 -6.23 15.37
CA LEU A 287 -16.68 -5.61 14.26
C LEU A 287 -15.61 -6.56 13.69
N VAL A 288 -14.76 -7.12 14.54
CA VAL A 288 -13.71 -8.06 14.13
C VAL A 288 -14.29 -9.28 13.45
N ASN A 289 -15.31 -9.90 14.03
CA ASN A 289 -16.00 -11.08 13.48
C ASN A 289 -16.68 -10.81 12.12
N ARG A 290 -17.06 -9.57 11.87
CA ARG A 290 -17.58 -9.13 10.56
C ARG A 290 -16.46 -8.99 9.53
N TRP A 291 -15.35 -8.34 9.90
CA TRP A 291 -14.32 -7.96 8.94
C TRP A 291 -13.27 -9.04 8.68
N GLN A 292 -12.94 -9.86 9.67
CA GLN A 292 -11.96 -10.93 9.50
C GLN A 292 -12.29 -11.87 8.33
N PRO A 293 -13.48 -12.48 8.23
CA PRO A 293 -13.81 -13.36 7.11
C PRO A 293 -13.85 -12.62 5.76
N GLN A 294 -14.26 -11.34 5.76
CA GLN A 294 -14.22 -10.54 4.53
C GLN A 294 -12.80 -10.30 4.06
N MET A 295 -11.88 -9.93 4.95
CA MET A 295 -10.47 -9.73 4.60
C MET A 295 -9.80 -11.04 4.18
N ALA A 296 -10.14 -12.17 4.82
CA ALA A 296 -9.68 -13.49 4.40
C ALA A 296 -10.18 -13.86 2.98
N HIS A 297 -11.43 -13.54 2.68
CA HIS A 297 -11.97 -13.72 1.32
C HIS A 297 -11.22 -12.85 0.29
N TRP A 298 -10.97 -11.57 0.60
CA TRP A 298 -10.18 -10.68 -0.26
C TRP A 298 -8.76 -11.20 -0.51
N ALA A 299 -8.10 -11.71 0.53
CA ALA A 299 -6.77 -12.29 0.42
C ALA A 299 -6.74 -13.54 -0.48
N ALA A 300 -7.85 -14.30 -0.53
CA ALA A 300 -7.98 -15.49 -1.37
C ALA A 300 -8.52 -15.21 -2.78
N ALA A 301 -9.11 -14.02 -3.03
CA ALA A 301 -9.75 -13.69 -4.29
C ALA A 301 -8.72 -13.33 -5.38
N PRO A 302 -8.57 -14.11 -6.46
CA PRO A 302 -7.48 -13.91 -7.43
C PRO A 302 -7.61 -12.62 -8.26
N LEU A 303 -8.83 -12.13 -8.47
CA LEU A 303 -9.11 -10.97 -9.33
C LEU A 303 -9.72 -9.78 -8.56
N ALA A 304 -9.44 -9.68 -7.26
CA ALA A 304 -9.89 -8.57 -6.44
C ALA A 304 -9.36 -7.23 -6.99
N HIS A 305 -10.27 -6.28 -7.25
CA HIS A 305 -9.88 -4.97 -7.77
C HIS A 305 -9.44 -4.03 -6.63
N PRO A 306 -8.34 -3.27 -6.78
CA PRO A 306 -7.85 -2.39 -5.72
C PRO A 306 -8.86 -1.37 -5.21
N GLU A 307 -9.69 -0.78 -6.06
CA GLU A 307 -10.70 0.20 -5.63
C GLU A 307 -11.76 -0.42 -4.69
N GLU A 308 -12.19 -1.64 -4.96
CA GLU A 308 -13.14 -2.34 -4.09
C GLU A 308 -12.49 -2.67 -2.73
N LEU A 309 -11.23 -3.13 -2.74
CA LEU A 309 -10.45 -3.32 -1.52
C LEU A 309 -10.29 -2.00 -0.76
N PHE A 310 -9.96 -0.90 -1.44
CA PHE A 310 -9.82 0.41 -0.82
C PHE A 310 -11.09 0.84 -0.08
N ARG A 311 -12.27 0.69 -0.69
CA ARG A 311 -13.56 0.97 -0.03
C ARG A 311 -13.76 0.13 1.23
N ALA A 312 -13.41 -1.16 1.16
CA ALA A 312 -13.51 -2.04 2.31
C ALA A 312 -12.56 -1.62 3.45
N LEU A 313 -11.30 -1.27 3.12
CA LEU A 313 -10.32 -0.81 4.10
C LEU A 313 -10.69 0.52 4.75
N VAL A 314 -11.22 1.48 3.98
CA VAL A 314 -11.71 2.76 4.50
C VAL A 314 -12.90 2.55 5.46
N ALA A 315 -13.81 1.64 5.12
CA ALA A 315 -14.94 1.31 5.99
C ALA A 315 -14.46 0.68 7.31
N LEU A 316 -13.54 -0.30 7.24
CA LEU A 316 -12.95 -0.90 8.43
C LEU A 316 -12.21 0.12 9.30
N ALA A 317 -11.39 0.99 8.69
CA ALA A 317 -10.66 2.05 9.40
C ALA A 317 -11.62 3.05 10.06
N GLY A 318 -12.72 3.40 9.38
CA GLY A 318 -13.78 4.26 9.92
C GLY A 318 -14.46 3.66 11.14
N GLU A 319 -14.80 2.39 11.11
CA GLU A 319 -15.41 1.69 12.24
C GLU A 319 -14.44 1.57 13.43
N LEU A 320 -13.18 1.18 13.18
CA LEU A 320 -12.14 1.10 14.22
C LEU A 320 -11.90 2.45 14.88
N SER A 321 -12.04 3.56 14.18
CA SER A 321 -11.87 4.92 14.72
C SER A 321 -12.82 5.21 15.88
N THR A 322 -13.99 4.59 15.94
CA THR A 322 -14.92 4.70 17.06
C THR A 322 -14.29 4.25 18.38
N PHE A 323 -13.40 3.27 18.33
CA PHE A 323 -12.75 2.70 19.50
C PHE A 323 -11.38 3.35 19.77
N THR A 324 -10.61 3.64 18.73
CA THR A 324 -9.19 3.97 18.82
C THR A 324 -8.89 5.46 18.69
N ALA A 325 -9.69 6.24 17.94
CA ALA A 325 -9.46 7.66 17.80
C ALA A 325 -9.89 8.46 19.05
N ALA A 326 -9.11 9.45 19.46
CA ALA A 326 -9.43 10.30 20.60
C ALA A 326 -10.81 10.99 20.46
N GLY A 327 -11.11 11.51 19.27
CA GLY A 327 -12.39 12.15 18.95
C GLY A 327 -13.52 11.18 18.55
N LYS A 328 -13.29 9.85 18.59
CA LYS A 328 -14.24 8.80 18.16
C LYS A 328 -14.75 8.96 16.72
N ARG A 329 -14.05 9.70 15.89
CA ARG A 329 -14.36 9.97 14.49
C ARG A 329 -13.16 9.67 13.61
N PRO A 330 -13.37 9.12 12.38
CA PRO A 330 -12.29 8.90 11.44
C PRO A 330 -11.72 10.24 10.93
N PRO A 331 -10.44 10.29 10.56
CA PRO A 331 -9.89 11.41 9.81
C PRO A 331 -10.47 11.45 8.39
N ALA A 332 -10.22 12.52 7.66
CA ALA A 332 -10.52 12.57 6.24
C ALA A 332 -9.51 11.70 5.47
N TRP A 333 -10.00 10.71 4.74
CA TRP A 333 -9.18 9.88 3.87
C TRP A 333 -9.05 10.51 2.48
N PRO A 334 -7.93 10.32 1.77
CA PRO A 334 -7.85 10.72 0.37
C PRO A 334 -8.86 9.94 -0.46
N ALA A 335 -9.37 10.55 -1.52
CA ALA A 335 -10.15 9.82 -2.51
C ALA A 335 -9.26 8.81 -3.24
N TYR A 336 -9.85 7.70 -3.68
CA TYR A 336 -9.13 6.73 -4.49
C TYR A 336 -8.70 7.34 -5.82
N ARG A 337 -7.42 7.20 -6.15
CA ARG A 337 -6.82 7.59 -7.43
C ARG A 337 -6.12 6.40 -8.04
N HIS A 338 -6.63 5.96 -9.18
CA HIS A 338 -6.15 4.73 -9.81
C HIS A 338 -4.73 4.88 -10.41
N GLU A 339 -4.41 6.06 -10.91
CA GLU A 339 -3.09 6.42 -11.42
C GLU A 339 -2.01 6.54 -10.34
N SER A 340 -2.40 6.72 -9.07
CA SER A 340 -1.50 6.81 -7.92
C SER A 340 -2.08 6.05 -6.72
N GLN A 341 -2.17 4.72 -6.85
CA GLN A 341 -2.78 3.86 -5.84
C GLN A 341 -2.04 3.94 -4.50
N GLN A 342 -0.72 4.06 -4.50
CA GLN A 342 0.07 4.19 -3.28
C GLN A 342 -0.38 5.36 -2.42
N ASP A 343 -0.60 6.54 -3.00
CA ASP A 343 -1.06 7.73 -2.27
C ASP A 343 -2.43 7.54 -1.63
N SER A 344 -3.28 6.70 -2.24
CA SER A 344 -4.59 6.37 -1.71
C SER A 344 -4.51 5.36 -0.56
N PHE A 345 -3.74 4.28 -0.73
CA PHE A 345 -3.69 3.17 0.22
C PHE A 345 -2.85 3.44 1.46
N GLU A 346 -1.68 4.08 1.33
CA GLU A 346 -0.71 4.19 2.43
C GLU A 346 -1.26 4.86 3.69
N PRO A 347 -2.04 5.97 3.61
CA PRO A 347 -2.65 6.57 4.80
C PRO A 347 -3.65 5.65 5.50
N VAL A 348 -4.41 4.85 4.74
CA VAL A 348 -5.40 3.92 5.29
C VAL A 348 -4.70 2.71 5.92
N ILE A 349 -3.66 2.17 5.28
CA ILE A 349 -2.83 1.09 5.82
C ILE A 349 -2.19 1.52 7.15
N ALA A 350 -1.59 2.70 7.19
CA ALA A 350 -0.99 3.24 8.40
C ALA A 350 -2.01 3.40 9.55
N ALA A 351 -3.21 3.90 9.23
CA ALA A 351 -4.27 4.05 10.21
C ALA A 351 -4.80 2.71 10.72
N LEU A 352 -4.96 1.70 9.86
CA LEU A 352 -5.37 0.36 10.28
C LEU A 352 -4.35 -0.31 11.18
N ARG A 353 -3.06 -0.22 10.85
CA ARG A 353 -1.97 -0.70 11.71
C ARG A 353 -1.99 -0.02 13.07
N SER A 354 -2.06 1.32 13.08
CA SER A 354 -2.12 2.10 14.32
C SER A 354 -3.35 1.73 15.16
N SER A 355 -4.53 1.62 14.56
CA SER A 355 -5.76 1.29 15.27
C SER A 355 -5.75 -0.11 15.86
N LEU A 356 -5.25 -1.11 15.13
CA LEU A 356 -5.18 -2.48 15.62
C LEU A 356 -4.08 -2.65 16.67
N SER A 357 -2.96 -1.93 16.56
CA SER A 357 -1.91 -1.90 17.58
C SER A 357 -2.36 -1.18 18.85
N ALA A 358 -3.00 -0.02 18.74
CA ALA A 358 -3.48 0.75 19.88
C ALA A 358 -4.48 -0.04 20.75
N VAL A 359 -5.29 -0.90 20.12
CA VAL A 359 -6.21 -1.76 20.86
C VAL A 359 -5.48 -2.89 21.61
N LEU A 360 -4.29 -3.30 21.18
CA LEU A 360 -3.41 -4.19 21.94
C LEU A 360 -2.78 -3.46 23.15
N GLU A 361 -2.45 -2.19 22.98
CA GLU A 361 -1.84 -1.36 24.04
C GLU A 361 -2.78 -1.06 25.20
N GLN A 362 -4.11 -1.09 25.02
CA GLN A 362 -5.06 -0.86 26.14
C GLN A 362 -5.00 -1.94 27.24
N THR A 363 -4.49 -3.13 26.97
CA THR A 363 -4.26 -4.16 27.98
C THR A 363 -2.86 -4.11 28.60
N ALA A 364 -1.92 -3.40 27.97
CA ALA A 364 -0.56 -3.19 28.46
C ALA A 364 -0.33 -1.69 28.64
N THR A 365 -0.04 -1.26 29.84
CA THR A 365 0.30 0.13 30.17
C THR A 365 1.81 0.30 30.15
N PRO A 366 2.38 1.14 29.26
CA PRO A 366 3.81 1.44 29.29
C PRO A 366 4.15 2.25 30.55
N LEU A 367 5.19 1.83 31.23
CA LEU A 367 5.73 2.52 32.41
C LEU A 367 7.06 3.17 32.02
N PRO A 368 7.15 4.51 31.95
CA PRO A 368 8.37 5.18 31.52
C PRO A 368 9.52 4.90 32.46
N ILE A 369 10.64 4.42 31.89
CA ILE A 369 11.89 4.19 32.62
C ILE A 369 12.78 5.42 32.46
N GLN A 370 13.35 5.91 33.56
CA GLN A 370 14.30 7.02 33.55
C GLN A 370 15.65 6.55 34.05
N ALA A 371 16.68 6.78 33.24
CA ALA A 371 18.06 6.56 33.68
C ALA A 371 18.45 7.57 34.76
N ARG A 372 19.06 7.12 35.83
CA ARG A 372 19.61 7.91 36.93
C ARG A 372 21.14 7.75 36.99
N LYS A 373 21.78 8.47 37.89
CA LYS A 373 23.25 8.33 38.11
C LYS A 373 23.59 6.94 38.65
N PHE A 374 24.82 6.48 38.39
CA PHE A 374 25.41 5.23 38.89
C PHE A 374 24.72 3.95 38.37
N GLY A 375 24.28 3.94 37.11
CA GLY A 375 23.69 2.73 36.46
C GLY A 375 22.34 2.32 37.02
N VAL A 376 21.63 3.22 37.72
CA VAL A 376 20.29 2.98 38.25
C VAL A 376 19.24 3.50 37.25
N TRP A 377 18.22 2.69 37.01
CA TRP A 377 17.07 3.06 36.21
C TRP A 377 15.82 3.02 37.09
N VAL A 378 14.91 3.93 36.93
CA VAL A 378 13.70 4.02 37.76
C VAL A 378 12.45 4.11 36.87
N ALA A 379 11.48 3.25 37.16
CA ALA A 379 10.14 3.34 36.63
C ALA A 379 9.14 3.72 37.73
N MET A 380 8.38 4.78 37.50
CA MET A 380 7.30 5.15 38.38
C MET A 380 6.05 4.36 38.04
N VAL A 381 5.34 3.85 39.05
CA VAL A 381 4.06 3.15 38.87
C VAL A 381 2.94 4.12 39.28
N PRO A 382 2.24 4.76 38.32
CA PRO A 382 1.26 5.80 38.61
C PRO A 382 0.03 5.30 39.38
N ASP A 383 -0.35 4.04 39.14
CA ASP A 383 -1.48 3.36 39.77
C ASP A 383 -0.96 2.16 40.59
N PRO A 384 -0.92 2.25 41.93
CA PRO A 384 -0.48 1.12 42.76
C PRO A 384 -1.35 -0.13 42.62
N GLY A 385 -2.59 -0.03 42.12
CA GLY A 385 -3.46 -1.18 41.83
C GLY A 385 -2.90 -2.08 40.74
N LEU A 386 -2.03 -1.57 39.86
CA LEU A 386 -1.34 -2.35 38.86
C LEU A 386 -0.40 -3.42 39.50
N LEU A 387 0.19 -3.13 40.63
CA LEU A 387 1.07 -4.09 41.31
C LEU A 387 0.35 -5.38 41.74
N ASP A 388 -0.95 -5.28 41.98
CA ASP A 388 -1.79 -6.45 42.32
C ASP A 388 -2.35 -7.14 41.09
N SER A 389 -2.89 -6.34 40.14
CA SER A 389 -3.73 -6.82 39.05
C SER A 389 -3.00 -7.06 37.72
N ALA A 390 -1.77 -6.54 37.54
CA ALA A 390 -1.04 -6.64 36.28
C ALA A 390 0.20 -7.51 36.38
N ALA A 391 0.55 -8.22 35.33
CA ALA A 391 1.86 -8.82 35.13
C ALA A 391 2.86 -7.73 34.67
N PHE A 392 4.07 -7.73 35.19
CA PHE A 392 5.09 -6.75 34.80
C PHE A 392 6.11 -7.41 33.90
N VAL A 393 6.32 -6.84 32.72
CA VAL A 393 7.23 -7.35 31.72
C VAL A 393 8.23 -6.28 31.30
N LEU A 394 9.50 -6.58 31.44
CA LEU A 394 10.62 -5.77 30.98
C LEU A 394 11.00 -6.23 29.58
N ALA A 395 10.92 -5.34 28.61
CA ALA A 395 11.49 -5.52 27.28
C ALA A 395 12.89 -4.89 27.26
N ALA A 396 13.91 -5.64 26.87
CA ALA A 396 15.29 -5.19 26.84
C ALA A 396 15.96 -5.52 25.52
N LYS A 397 16.74 -4.56 25.02
CA LYS A 397 17.61 -4.69 23.83
C LYS A 397 18.99 -4.18 24.18
N ALA A 398 20.05 -4.83 23.70
CA ALA A 398 21.44 -4.39 23.81
C ALA A 398 22.23 -4.78 22.55
N ASP A 399 23.40 -4.19 22.36
CA ASP A 399 24.31 -4.46 21.24
C ASP A 399 25.11 -5.76 21.49
N MET A 400 24.38 -6.87 21.70
CA MET A 400 24.95 -8.20 21.90
C MET A 400 24.03 -9.30 21.37
N PRO A 401 24.53 -10.55 21.20
CA PRO A 401 23.71 -11.69 20.78
C PRO A 401 22.52 -11.95 21.74
N SER A 402 21.34 -12.23 21.17
CA SER A 402 20.08 -12.39 21.93
C SER A 402 20.18 -13.49 23.02
N GLU A 403 20.82 -14.62 22.73
CA GLU A 403 21.00 -15.71 23.72
C GLU A 403 21.91 -15.33 24.89
N GLU A 404 22.86 -14.45 24.62
CA GLU A 404 23.75 -13.93 25.65
C GLU A 404 23.03 -12.92 26.55
N LEU A 405 22.29 -12.00 25.97
CA LEU A 405 21.44 -11.06 26.70
C LEU A 405 20.39 -11.79 27.54
N ARG A 406 19.76 -12.84 26.99
CA ARG A 406 18.79 -13.70 27.71
C ARG A 406 19.34 -14.31 28.98
N ARG A 407 20.60 -14.73 28.95
CA ARG A 407 21.27 -15.35 30.08
C ARG A 407 21.86 -14.33 31.08
N GLN A 408 22.48 -13.27 30.54
CA GLN A 408 23.24 -12.32 31.38
C GLN A 408 22.35 -11.30 32.09
N LEU A 409 21.30 -10.78 31.44
CA LEU A 409 20.48 -9.74 32.01
C LEU A 409 19.83 -10.15 33.34
N PRO A 410 19.17 -11.30 33.47
CA PRO A 410 18.63 -11.74 34.79
C PRO A 410 19.70 -11.98 35.86
N ALA A 411 20.88 -12.46 35.44
CA ALA A 411 21.98 -12.77 36.39
C ALA A 411 22.61 -11.49 36.99
N HIS A 412 22.64 -10.40 36.21
CA HIS A 412 23.28 -9.15 36.64
C HIS A 412 22.27 -8.06 37.06
N ALA A 413 20.97 -8.31 36.91
CA ALA A 413 19.92 -7.37 37.30
C ALA A 413 19.62 -7.42 38.79
N LYS A 414 19.60 -6.27 39.43
CA LYS A 414 19.00 -6.06 40.76
C LYS A 414 17.75 -5.23 40.58
N ILE A 415 16.60 -5.77 40.95
CA ILE A 415 15.29 -5.14 40.78
C ILE A 415 14.62 -5.06 42.15
N GLY A 416 14.09 -3.89 42.52
CA GLY A 416 13.42 -3.70 43.79
C GLY A 416 12.89 -2.29 43.98
N PRO A 417 12.43 -1.95 45.20
CA PRO A 417 11.99 -0.61 45.55
C PRO A 417 13.10 0.43 45.39
N VAL A 418 12.76 1.64 44.96
CA VAL A 418 13.72 2.73 44.75
C VAL A 418 14.53 3.02 46.00
N GLU A 419 13.90 2.96 47.16
CA GLU A 419 14.52 3.24 48.46
C GLU A 419 15.53 2.16 48.86
N GLN A 420 15.35 0.93 48.41
CA GLN A 420 16.17 -0.23 48.81
C GLN A 420 17.21 -0.65 47.79
N ILE A 421 17.22 -0.08 46.57
CA ILE A 421 18.08 -0.52 45.48
C ILE A 421 19.58 -0.43 45.83
N ARG A 422 19.99 0.58 46.63
CA ARG A 422 21.39 0.72 47.08
C ARG A 422 21.81 -0.41 47.99
N ASP A 423 20.94 -0.84 48.90
CA ASP A 423 21.23 -1.93 49.84
C ASP A 423 21.28 -3.27 49.08
N LEU A 424 20.38 -3.47 48.09
CA LEU A 424 20.38 -4.64 47.25
C LEU A 424 21.70 -4.77 46.45
N VAL A 425 22.27 -3.65 46.00
CA VAL A 425 23.54 -3.63 45.26
C VAL A 425 24.73 -3.80 46.23
N ASN A 426 24.80 -2.97 47.30
CA ASN A 426 25.97 -2.96 48.18
C ASN A 426 26.13 -4.25 49.02
N LEU A 427 25.02 -4.82 49.45
CA LEU A 427 25.00 -6.05 50.28
C LEU A 427 24.79 -7.32 49.40
N GLN A 428 24.77 -7.18 48.08
CA GLN A 428 24.53 -8.26 47.13
C GLN A 428 23.28 -9.11 47.44
N LEU A 429 22.24 -8.46 47.99
CA LEU A 429 21.01 -9.16 48.32
C LEU A 429 20.20 -9.55 47.07
N PRO A 430 19.40 -10.64 47.15
CA PRO A 430 18.54 -11.04 46.03
C PRO A 430 17.47 -9.97 45.78
N GLY A 431 17.33 -9.52 44.51
CA GLY A 431 16.26 -8.66 44.04
C GLY A 431 15.03 -9.46 43.58
N ILE A 432 14.05 -8.76 43.03
CA ILE A 432 12.92 -9.38 42.29
C ILE A 432 13.50 -10.07 41.06
N VAL A 433 13.17 -11.36 40.90
CA VAL A 433 13.67 -12.17 39.77
C VAL A 433 12.95 -11.79 38.48
N ALA A 434 13.72 -11.60 37.41
CA ALA A 434 13.21 -11.42 36.05
C ALA A 434 13.43 -12.74 35.26
N THR A 435 12.36 -13.37 34.83
CA THR A 435 12.41 -14.65 34.11
C THR A 435 12.27 -14.41 32.62
N PRO A 436 13.18 -14.90 31.77
CA PRO A 436 13.09 -14.72 30.32
C PRO A 436 11.89 -15.46 29.76
N MET A 437 11.12 -14.78 28.92
CA MET A 437 9.98 -15.33 28.21
C MET A 437 10.41 -15.88 26.85
N PRO A 438 9.92 -17.06 26.42
CA PRO A 438 10.25 -17.63 25.11
C PRO A 438 9.66 -16.85 23.95
N VAL A 439 8.52 -16.18 24.17
CA VAL A 439 7.77 -15.41 23.15
C VAL A 439 7.33 -14.10 23.79
N ALA A 440 7.29 -13.03 22.98
CA ALA A 440 6.74 -11.75 23.40
C ALA A 440 5.28 -11.90 23.84
N PRO A 441 4.87 -11.29 24.97
CA PRO A 441 3.46 -11.23 25.35
C PRO A 441 2.63 -10.58 24.25
N ARG A 442 1.49 -11.17 23.94
CA ARG A 442 0.58 -10.70 22.87
C ARG A 442 0.06 -9.27 23.07
N GLN A 443 0.10 -8.79 24.30
CA GLN A 443 -0.39 -7.47 24.71
C GLN A 443 0.62 -6.35 24.50
N ILE A 444 1.90 -6.68 24.29
CA ILE A 444 2.97 -5.71 24.07
C ILE A 444 3.28 -5.63 22.58
N PRO A 445 3.46 -4.43 21.99
CA PRO A 445 3.91 -4.29 20.61
C PRO A 445 5.20 -5.07 20.36
N TYR A 446 5.24 -5.87 19.30
CA TYR A 446 6.46 -6.58 18.92
C TYR A 446 7.50 -5.59 18.40
N HIS A 447 8.63 -5.50 19.11
CA HIS A 447 9.79 -4.74 18.66
C HIS A 447 10.91 -5.69 18.25
N ALA A 448 11.38 -5.57 17.01
CA ALA A 448 12.48 -6.41 16.51
C ALA A 448 13.75 -6.19 17.35
N GLY A 449 14.32 -7.28 17.84
CA GLY A 449 15.57 -7.28 18.61
C GLY A 449 15.40 -7.12 20.13
N TYR A 450 14.15 -7.01 20.65
CA TYR A 450 13.93 -7.01 22.09
C TYR A 450 13.68 -8.42 22.61
N LEU A 451 14.18 -8.68 23.83
CA LEU A 451 13.87 -9.85 24.67
C LEU A 451 12.96 -9.43 25.81
N TYR A 452 12.08 -10.32 26.23
CA TYR A 452 11.05 -10.03 27.22
C TYR A 452 11.30 -10.86 28.49
N PHE A 453 11.14 -10.21 29.66
CA PHE A 453 11.38 -10.80 30.97
C PHE A 453 10.21 -10.49 31.89
N GLU A 454 9.60 -11.51 32.49
CA GLU A 454 8.51 -11.38 33.44
C GLU A 454 9.04 -11.31 34.86
N PHE A 455 8.45 -10.45 35.70
CA PHE A 455 8.85 -10.30 37.11
C PHE A 455 8.11 -11.26 38.01
N ASP A 456 8.87 -11.89 38.93
CA ASP A 456 8.31 -12.76 39.97
C ASP A 456 7.60 -11.92 41.05
N LYS A 457 6.27 -11.95 41.04
CA LYS A 457 5.41 -11.26 42.02
C LYS A 457 5.36 -11.95 43.38
N SER A 458 5.86 -13.20 43.51
CA SER A 458 5.90 -13.94 44.78
C SER A 458 7.01 -13.46 45.71
N ALA A 459 7.99 -12.73 45.20
CA ALA A 459 9.10 -12.19 45.95
C ALA A 459 8.65 -11.27 47.09
N ALA A 460 9.28 -11.43 48.27
CA ALA A 460 8.96 -10.58 49.45
C ALA A 460 9.08 -9.07 49.14
N LEU A 461 10.07 -8.68 48.36
CA LEU A 461 10.29 -7.30 47.89
C LEU A 461 9.18 -6.76 47.02
N TRP A 462 8.39 -7.61 46.35
CA TRP A 462 7.25 -7.16 45.53
C TRP A 462 6.17 -6.45 46.40
N ARG A 463 5.94 -6.96 47.60
CA ARG A 463 4.96 -6.37 48.52
C ARG A 463 5.35 -4.97 48.98
N THR A 464 6.65 -4.70 49.08
CA THR A 464 7.15 -3.37 49.53
C THR A 464 7.07 -2.34 48.40
N LEU A 465 6.90 -2.73 47.14
CA LEU A 465 6.68 -1.80 46.01
C LEU A 465 5.40 -0.96 46.19
N LYS A 466 4.39 -1.46 46.92
CA LYS A 466 3.13 -0.72 47.16
C LYS A 466 3.34 0.58 47.94
N THR A 467 4.37 0.64 48.74
CA THR A 467 4.73 1.81 49.58
C THR A 467 5.96 2.55 49.07
N SER A 468 6.49 2.13 47.91
CA SER A 468 7.67 2.70 47.27
C SER A 468 7.33 3.75 46.24
N GLY A 469 8.24 4.68 46.00
CA GLY A 469 8.14 5.69 44.93
C GLY A 469 8.29 5.11 43.50
N GLY A 470 8.53 3.80 43.35
CA GLY A 470 8.65 3.14 42.07
C GLY A 470 9.55 1.89 42.08
N ILE A 471 9.72 1.31 40.91
CA ILE A 471 10.59 0.15 40.67
C ILE A 471 11.95 0.64 40.18
N ALA A 472 13.02 0.26 40.88
CA ALA A 472 14.38 0.55 40.46
C ALA A 472 15.06 -0.69 39.92
N PHE A 473 15.91 -0.45 38.93
CA PHE A 473 16.76 -1.44 38.27
C PHE A 473 18.22 -1.01 38.41
N HIS A 474 19.10 -1.97 38.64
CA HIS A 474 20.53 -1.77 38.57
C HIS A 474 21.16 -3.01 37.87
N PHE A 475 22.03 -2.78 36.91
CA PHE A 475 22.72 -3.85 36.20
C PHE A 475 24.20 -3.84 36.57
N GLY A 476 24.68 -4.95 37.12
CA GLY A 476 26.05 -5.10 37.64
C GLY A 476 27.15 -5.22 36.54
N SER A 477 26.76 -5.20 35.26
CA SER A 477 27.65 -5.16 34.10
C SER A 477 27.16 -4.09 33.13
N GLU A 478 28.10 -3.52 32.33
CA GLU A 478 27.73 -2.60 31.26
C GLU A 478 27.18 -3.38 30.09
N PHE A 479 25.95 -3.04 29.68
CA PHE A 479 25.32 -3.52 28.46
C PHE A 479 25.37 -2.39 27.43
N ALA A 480 26.26 -2.52 26.43
CA ALA A 480 26.35 -1.52 25.36
C ALA A 480 25.02 -1.40 24.61
N GLY A 481 24.56 -0.16 24.38
CA GLY A 481 23.30 0.09 23.66
C GLY A 481 22.05 -0.39 24.39
N LEU A 482 22.09 -0.52 25.75
CA LEU A 482 20.94 -1.01 26.52
C LEU A 482 19.74 -0.07 26.39
N ASP A 483 18.66 -0.57 25.83
CA ASP A 483 17.35 0.08 25.76
C ASP A 483 16.32 -0.77 26.50
N LEU A 484 15.55 -0.10 27.39
CA LEU A 484 14.63 -0.74 28.32
C LEU A 484 13.24 -0.15 28.21
N GLN A 485 12.24 -1.02 28.14
CA GLN A 485 10.83 -0.64 28.23
C GLN A 485 10.14 -1.51 29.27
N LEU A 486 9.38 -0.91 30.16
CA LEU A 486 8.60 -1.62 31.17
C LEU A 486 7.12 -1.54 30.85
N TRP A 487 6.44 -2.66 30.94
CA TRP A 487 5.03 -2.79 30.66
C TRP A 487 4.31 -3.46 31.83
N ALA A 488 3.18 -2.88 32.23
CA ALA A 488 2.23 -3.51 33.12
C ALA A 488 1.07 -4.08 32.31
N ILE A 489 0.92 -5.39 32.27
CA ILE A 489 -0.10 -6.11 31.49
C ILE A 489 -1.22 -6.49 32.44
N ARG A 490 -2.40 -5.90 32.29
CA ARG A 490 -3.60 -6.29 33.04
C ARG A 490 -4.07 -7.67 32.54
N SER A 491 -4.28 -8.57 33.49
CA SER A 491 -4.82 -9.92 33.25
C SER A 491 -6.31 -9.84 32.93
#